data_9a6303c05200281d2cb538cbdb7dd46a
#
_entry.id   9a6303c05200281d2cb538cbdb7dd46a
#
_cell.length_a   1.000
_cell.length_b   1.000
_cell.length_c   1.000
_cell.angle_alpha   90.00
_cell.angle_beta   90.00
_cell.angle_gamma   90.00
#
_symmetry.space_group_name_H-M   'P 1'
#
loop_
_entity.id
_entity.type
_entity.pdbx_description
1 polymer ?
#
loop_
_entity_poly.entity_id
_entity_poly.type
_entity_poly.pdbx_seq_one_letter_code
_entity_poly.pdbx_strand_id
1 'polypeptide(L)'
;MLKKTPHIEVCEEGKIAKIVLMPGDPLRAEYIAKTYLDDVECFNKVRGMYGFTGTYKGHKISVMGSGMGMPSIGIYSYELFKFYGVEKIIRIGSAGAYDPSLKLFDVIVVKDAYSESSFAKTQNGETNDILASSQNLSEEIMQIA
;
A
#
# COMPACT_ATOMS: atom_id res chain seq x y z
N MET A 1 -0.89 23.58 -7.64
CA MET A 1 -0.02 23.27 -6.47
C MET A 1 -0.81 22.34 -5.56
N LEU A 2 -0.33 21.13 -5.35
CA LEU A 2 -0.95 20.18 -4.42
C LEU A 2 -0.90 20.73 -2.99
N LYS A 3 -1.98 20.55 -2.23
CA LYS A 3 -1.97 20.90 -0.81
C LYS A 3 -1.47 19.70 -0.01
N LYS A 4 -0.59 19.96 0.96
CA LYS A 4 -0.22 18.94 1.96
C LYS A 4 -1.49 18.39 2.62
N THR A 5 -1.53 17.08 2.79
CA THR A 5 -2.54 16.46 3.64
C THR A 5 -2.03 16.39 5.09
N PRO A 6 -2.87 16.10 6.08
CA PRO A 6 -2.44 16.01 7.48
C PRO A 6 -1.39 14.92 7.76
N HIS A 7 -1.28 13.93 6.87
CA HIS A 7 -0.43 12.75 7.09
C HIS A 7 0.65 12.56 6.03
N ILE A 8 0.56 13.27 4.90
CA ILE A 8 1.56 13.25 3.81
C ILE A 8 1.96 14.68 3.46
N GLU A 9 3.26 14.97 3.60
CA GLU A 9 3.78 16.36 3.51
C GLU A 9 4.18 16.82 2.09
N VAL A 10 3.87 16.06 1.07
CA VAL A 10 4.20 16.39 -0.33
C VAL A 10 3.31 17.52 -0.86
N CYS A 11 3.95 18.49 -1.51
CA CYS A 11 3.26 19.61 -2.19
C CYS A 11 3.48 19.62 -3.70
N GLU A 12 4.37 18.78 -4.20
CA GLU A 12 4.77 18.73 -5.60
C GLU A 12 4.03 17.61 -6.33
N GLU A 13 3.48 17.97 -7.48
CA GLU A 13 2.81 17.01 -8.35
C GLU A 13 3.82 16.00 -8.93
N GLY A 14 3.42 14.75 -9.01
CA GLY A 14 4.26 13.69 -9.54
C GLY A 14 5.39 13.22 -8.60
N LYS A 15 5.54 13.76 -7.40
CA LYS A 15 6.53 13.30 -6.41
C LYS A 15 6.25 11.86 -5.98
N ILE A 16 4.99 11.51 -5.79
CA ILE A 16 4.55 10.15 -5.50
C ILE A 16 4.20 9.47 -6.82
N ALA A 17 4.63 8.22 -6.99
CA ALA A 17 4.35 7.44 -8.18
C ALA A 17 2.88 6.99 -8.23
N LYS A 18 2.38 6.65 -9.41
CA LYS A 18 1.03 6.11 -9.61
C LYS A 18 0.82 4.73 -8.98
N ILE A 19 1.92 4.00 -8.78
CA ILE A 19 1.92 2.69 -8.14
C ILE A 19 2.65 2.80 -6.81
N VAL A 20 1.99 2.37 -5.73
CA VAL A 20 2.54 2.40 -4.37
C VAL A 20 2.55 0.99 -3.77
N LEU A 21 3.71 0.55 -3.34
CA LEU A 21 3.86 -0.64 -2.51
C LEU A 21 3.69 -0.26 -1.03
N MET A 22 2.80 -0.94 -0.31
CA MET A 22 2.49 -0.59 1.08
C MET A 22 2.77 -1.74 2.04
N PRO A 23 3.98 -1.86 2.61
CA PRO A 23 4.20 -2.69 3.79
C PRO A 23 3.53 -2.06 5.02
N GLY A 24 3.26 -2.86 6.06
CA GLY A 24 2.73 -2.34 7.32
C GLY A 24 3.73 -1.45 8.06
N ASP A 25 4.97 -1.89 8.10
CA ASP A 25 6.07 -1.26 8.83
C ASP A 25 6.78 -0.18 7.98
N PRO A 26 6.89 1.07 8.47
CA PRO A 26 7.61 2.13 7.77
C PRO A 26 9.11 1.85 7.60
N LEU A 27 9.74 1.10 8.51
CA LEU A 27 11.14 0.68 8.36
C LEU A 27 11.29 -0.38 7.27
N ARG A 28 10.30 -1.23 7.08
CA ARG A 28 10.26 -2.15 5.92
C ARG A 28 10.09 -1.38 4.62
N ALA A 29 9.29 -0.31 4.60
CA ALA A 29 9.20 0.57 3.44
C ALA A 29 10.56 1.18 3.09
N GLU A 30 11.30 1.66 4.08
CA GLU A 30 12.65 2.17 3.91
C GLU A 30 13.61 1.10 3.38
N TYR A 31 13.58 -0.09 3.96
CA TYR A 31 14.41 -1.22 3.52
C TYR A 31 14.14 -1.59 2.05
N ILE A 32 12.86 -1.74 1.68
CA ILE A 32 12.47 -2.08 0.30
C ILE A 32 12.95 -0.99 -0.65
N ALA A 33 12.70 0.27 -0.34
CA ALA A 33 13.11 1.38 -1.20
C ALA A 33 14.63 1.41 -1.39
N LYS A 34 15.41 1.38 -0.32
CA LYS A 34 16.87 1.46 -0.39
C LYS A 34 17.55 0.22 -0.98
N THR A 35 16.87 -0.94 -0.94
CA THR A 35 17.44 -2.20 -1.45
C THR A 35 17.14 -2.41 -2.93
N TYR A 36 15.97 -2.01 -3.40
CA TYR A 36 15.46 -2.40 -4.72
C TYR A 36 15.25 -1.23 -5.68
N LEU A 37 15.21 0.01 -5.21
CA LEU A 37 14.97 1.16 -6.07
C LEU A 37 16.26 1.95 -6.29
N ASP A 38 16.41 2.51 -7.48
CA ASP A 38 17.43 3.50 -7.82
C ASP A 38 16.89 4.91 -7.56
N ASP A 39 17.78 5.89 -7.36
CA ASP A 39 17.48 7.31 -7.18
C ASP A 39 16.42 7.59 -6.10
N VAL A 40 16.57 6.92 -4.96
CA VAL A 40 15.58 6.93 -3.87
C VAL A 40 15.51 8.29 -3.19
N GLU A 41 14.32 8.87 -3.16
CA GLU A 41 14.00 10.08 -2.42
C GLU A 41 12.92 9.81 -1.36
N CYS A 42 13.15 10.28 -0.12
CA CYS A 42 12.16 10.22 0.94
C CYS A 42 11.18 11.39 0.79
N PHE A 43 9.91 11.09 0.52
CA PHE A 43 8.89 12.12 0.33
C PHE A 43 8.04 12.38 1.59
N ASN A 44 8.01 11.45 2.54
CA ASN A 44 7.21 11.61 3.77
C ASN A 44 7.92 11.06 5.01
N LYS A 45 7.87 11.85 6.09
CA LYS A 45 8.34 11.46 7.44
C LYS A 45 7.31 11.78 8.52
N VAL A 46 6.18 12.35 8.14
CA VAL A 46 5.13 12.75 9.09
C VAL A 46 4.68 11.55 9.91
N ARG A 47 4.62 11.70 11.22
CA ARG A 47 4.25 10.65 12.20
C ARG A 47 5.09 9.38 12.13
N GLY A 48 6.32 9.46 11.60
CA GLY A 48 7.16 8.28 11.40
C GLY A 48 6.70 7.36 10.26
N MET A 49 5.68 7.75 9.50
CA MET A 49 5.19 6.97 8.38
C MET A 49 6.01 7.29 7.13
N TYR A 50 7.13 6.60 7.01
CA TYR A 50 8.09 6.85 5.93
C TYR A 50 7.53 6.45 4.58
N GLY A 51 7.73 7.35 3.61
CA GLY A 51 7.39 7.14 2.21
C GLY A 51 8.57 7.52 1.31
N PHE A 52 8.85 6.69 0.33
CA PHE A 52 9.97 6.82 -0.60
C PHE A 52 9.50 6.68 -2.03
N THR A 53 10.12 7.40 -2.94
CA THR A 53 9.95 7.24 -4.39
C THR A 53 11.32 6.99 -5.02
N GLY A 54 11.38 6.10 -5.96
CA GLY A 54 12.57 5.83 -6.76
C GLY A 54 12.18 5.15 -8.09
N THR A 55 13.15 4.54 -8.75
CA THR A 55 12.94 3.83 -10.00
C THR A 55 13.30 2.34 -9.85
N TYR A 56 12.54 1.48 -10.51
CA TYR A 56 12.82 0.06 -10.63
C TYR A 56 12.70 -0.35 -12.09
N LYS A 57 13.80 -0.79 -12.71
CA LYS A 57 13.85 -1.16 -14.13
C LYS A 57 13.24 -0.08 -15.05
N GLY A 58 13.55 1.19 -14.77
CA GLY A 58 13.05 2.33 -15.52
C GLY A 58 11.61 2.80 -15.18
N HIS A 59 10.92 2.13 -14.27
CA HIS A 59 9.57 2.50 -13.84
C HIS A 59 9.61 3.23 -12.49
N LYS A 60 8.89 4.34 -12.39
CA LYS A 60 8.75 5.08 -11.15
C LYS A 60 7.83 4.34 -10.18
N ILE A 61 8.32 4.05 -8.99
CA ILE A 61 7.61 3.32 -7.94
C ILE A 61 7.73 4.09 -6.62
N SER A 62 6.66 4.10 -5.84
CA SER A 62 6.69 4.56 -4.46
C SER A 62 6.50 3.40 -3.49
N VAL A 63 7.13 3.51 -2.33
CA VAL A 63 6.97 2.57 -1.21
C VAL A 63 6.66 3.38 0.04
N MET A 64 5.57 3.06 0.73
CA MET A 64 5.17 3.79 1.93
C MET A 64 4.58 2.84 2.97
N GLY A 65 4.90 3.06 4.24
CA GLY A 65 4.29 2.31 5.33
C GLY A 65 2.77 2.56 5.41
N SER A 66 2.01 1.54 5.78
CA SER A 66 0.56 1.67 6.02
C SER A 66 0.21 1.77 7.50
N GLY A 67 1.13 1.44 8.39
CA GLY A 67 0.82 1.20 9.80
C GLY A 67 0.01 -0.07 10.01
N MET A 68 -0.52 -0.23 11.21
CA MET A 68 -1.34 -1.38 11.62
C MET A 68 -2.82 -1.02 11.69
N GLY A 69 -3.64 -1.98 11.30
CA GLY A 69 -5.10 -1.89 11.41
C GLY A 69 -5.76 -1.08 10.29
N MET A 70 -7.06 -1.32 10.14
CA MET A 70 -7.89 -0.71 9.10
C MET A 70 -7.91 0.82 9.13
N PRO A 71 -8.01 1.49 10.31
CA PRO A 71 -8.02 2.94 10.33
C PRO A 71 -6.73 3.56 9.80
N SER A 72 -5.57 2.97 10.12
CA SER A 72 -4.27 3.49 9.66
C SER A 72 -4.14 3.38 8.14
N ILE A 73 -4.31 2.18 7.57
CA ILE A 73 -4.22 2.01 6.11
C ILE A 73 -5.32 2.82 5.40
N GLY A 74 -6.50 2.96 6.01
CA GLY A 74 -7.60 3.76 5.46
C GLY A 74 -7.24 5.23 5.30
N ILE A 75 -6.53 5.83 6.26
CA ILE A 75 -6.04 7.21 6.17
C ILE A 75 -5.07 7.36 5.00
N TYR A 76 -4.00 6.57 4.98
CA TYR A 76 -2.94 6.73 3.99
C TYR A 76 -3.40 6.37 2.58
N SER A 77 -4.14 5.27 2.39
CA SER A 77 -4.66 4.89 1.08
C SER A 77 -5.65 5.91 0.53
N TYR A 78 -6.53 6.43 1.37
CA TYR A 78 -7.46 7.49 0.98
C TYR A 78 -6.73 8.75 0.51
N GLU A 79 -5.74 9.22 1.27
CA GLU A 79 -4.97 10.40 0.89
C GLU A 79 -4.20 10.18 -0.42
N LEU A 80 -3.55 9.03 -0.58
CA LEU A 80 -2.82 8.68 -1.79
C LEU A 80 -3.71 8.68 -3.04
N PHE A 81 -4.86 8.02 -2.99
CA PHE A 81 -5.79 7.99 -4.10
C PHE A 81 -6.44 9.36 -4.36
N LYS A 82 -6.89 10.03 -3.30
CA LYS A 82 -7.71 11.24 -3.44
C LYS A 82 -6.92 12.46 -3.83
N PHE A 83 -5.68 12.61 -3.32
CA PHE A 83 -4.94 13.86 -3.42
C PHE A 83 -3.63 13.75 -4.19
N TYR A 84 -3.07 12.55 -4.34
CA TYR A 84 -1.74 12.39 -4.94
C TYR A 84 -1.73 11.64 -6.27
N GLY A 85 -2.90 11.35 -6.84
CA GLY A 85 -3.01 10.73 -8.16
C GLY A 85 -2.51 9.29 -8.23
N VAL A 86 -2.47 8.60 -7.10
CA VAL A 86 -2.13 7.17 -7.05
C VAL A 86 -3.25 6.37 -7.72
N GLU A 87 -2.88 5.42 -8.56
CA GLU A 87 -3.82 4.59 -9.31
C GLU A 87 -3.87 3.14 -8.80
N LYS A 88 -2.74 2.63 -8.30
CA LYS A 88 -2.62 1.25 -7.79
C LYS A 88 -1.90 1.23 -6.44
N ILE A 89 -2.45 0.51 -5.47
CA ILE A 89 -1.78 0.20 -4.21
C ILE A 89 -1.68 -1.32 -4.08
N ILE A 90 -0.47 -1.81 -3.83
CA ILE A 90 -0.20 -3.22 -3.56
C ILE A 90 0.26 -3.34 -2.10
N ARG A 91 -0.57 -3.96 -1.27
CA ARG A 91 -0.23 -4.23 0.13
C ARG A 91 0.77 -5.39 0.20
N ILE A 92 1.94 -5.14 0.74
CA ILE A 92 2.98 -6.15 0.96
C ILE A 92 3.05 -6.46 2.45
N GLY A 93 2.60 -7.61 2.86
CA GLY A 93 2.53 -7.96 4.26
C GLY A 93 2.95 -9.40 4.55
N SER A 94 2.93 -9.74 5.82
CA SER A 94 2.98 -11.11 6.32
C SER A 94 1.64 -11.47 6.93
N ALA A 95 1.26 -12.74 6.87
CA ALA A 95 0.03 -13.26 7.43
C ALA A 95 0.31 -14.60 8.14
N GLY A 96 -0.48 -14.90 9.17
CA GLY A 96 -0.58 -16.26 9.68
C GLY A 96 -1.44 -17.10 8.74
N ALA A 97 -1.21 -18.41 8.74
CA ALA A 97 -1.99 -19.38 7.98
C ALA A 97 -2.67 -20.37 8.92
N TYR A 98 -3.95 -20.66 8.61
CA TYR A 98 -4.71 -21.73 9.27
C TYR A 98 -4.72 -23.02 8.45
N ASP A 99 -4.45 -22.91 7.14
CA ASP A 99 -4.38 -24.08 6.25
C ASP A 99 -3.03 -24.80 6.44
N PRO A 100 -3.05 -26.09 6.86
CA PRO A 100 -1.83 -26.86 7.11
C PRO A 100 -1.04 -27.22 5.84
N SER A 101 -1.60 -27.03 4.66
CA SER A 101 -0.89 -27.22 3.39
C SER A 101 0.10 -26.10 3.09
N LEU A 102 -0.11 -24.92 3.67
CA LEU A 102 0.78 -23.77 3.50
C LEU A 102 2.06 -23.90 4.35
N LYS A 103 3.17 -23.55 3.76
CA LYS A 103 4.50 -23.59 4.38
C LYS A 103 5.01 -22.18 4.67
N LEU A 104 6.01 -22.12 5.53
CA LEU A 104 6.74 -20.84 5.75
C LEU A 104 7.34 -20.36 4.43
N PHE A 105 7.20 -19.05 4.19
CA PHE A 105 7.65 -18.34 2.99
C PHE A 105 6.81 -18.58 1.74
N ASP A 106 5.69 -19.32 1.81
CA ASP A 106 4.74 -19.32 0.70
C ASP A 106 4.19 -17.91 0.47
N VAL A 107 4.09 -17.52 -0.79
CA VAL A 107 3.53 -16.24 -1.20
C VAL A 107 2.08 -16.44 -1.60
N ILE A 108 1.19 -15.66 -1.02
CA ILE A 108 -0.24 -15.70 -1.34
C ILE A 108 -0.67 -14.40 -2.01
N VAL A 109 -1.51 -14.49 -3.03
CA VAL A 109 -2.24 -13.36 -3.60
C VAL A 109 -3.66 -13.40 -3.07
N VAL A 110 -4.03 -12.34 -2.31
CA VAL A 110 -5.33 -12.29 -1.64
C VAL A 110 -6.44 -12.02 -2.65
N LYS A 111 -7.40 -12.94 -2.74
CA LYS A 111 -8.59 -12.81 -3.58
C LYS A 111 -9.64 -11.92 -2.91
N ASP A 112 -9.92 -12.18 -1.65
CA ASP A 112 -10.91 -11.44 -0.86
C ASP A 112 -10.51 -11.43 0.62
N ALA A 113 -11.17 -10.57 1.39
CA ALA A 113 -10.98 -10.46 2.82
C ALA A 113 -12.33 -10.41 3.53
N TYR A 114 -12.49 -11.23 4.56
CA TYR A 114 -13.64 -11.24 5.44
C TYR A 114 -13.42 -10.33 6.64
N SER A 115 -14.41 -9.53 7.00
CA SER A 115 -14.38 -8.67 8.19
C SER A 115 -15.79 -8.36 8.70
N GLU A 116 -16.02 -8.63 9.97
CA GLU A 116 -17.28 -8.27 10.68
C GLU A 116 -17.25 -6.82 11.21
N SER A 117 -16.21 -6.06 10.92
CA SER A 117 -16.08 -4.69 11.40
C SER A 117 -17.00 -3.73 10.65
N SER A 118 -17.44 -2.68 11.33
CA SER A 118 -18.20 -1.59 10.71
C SER A 118 -17.34 -0.60 9.91
N PHE A 119 -16.04 -0.86 9.76
CA PHE A 119 -15.11 0.11 9.15
C PHE A 119 -15.49 0.47 7.71
N ALA A 120 -15.69 -0.52 6.84
CA ALA A 120 -16.05 -0.28 5.44
C ALA A 120 -17.39 0.45 5.32
N LYS A 121 -18.39 0.04 6.11
CA LYS A 121 -19.70 0.70 6.16
C LYS A 121 -19.58 2.17 6.56
N THR A 122 -18.78 2.45 7.57
CA THR A 122 -18.61 3.83 8.08
C THR A 122 -17.82 4.69 7.10
N GLN A 123 -16.82 4.12 6.42
CA GLN A 123 -15.94 4.85 5.53
C GLN A 123 -16.59 5.16 4.17
N ASN A 124 -17.30 4.20 3.56
CA ASN A 124 -17.82 4.33 2.20
C ASN A 124 -19.21 3.73 1.96
N GLY A 125 -19.92 3.30 3.01
CA GLY A 125 -21.25 2.71 2.89
C GLY A 125 -21.28 1.24 2.50
N GLU A 126 -20.12 0.56 2.40
CA GLU A 126 -20.06 -0.87 2.06
C GLU A 126 -20.59 -1.73 3.19
N THR A 127 -21.55 -2.60 2.90
CA THR A 127 -22.24 -3.44 3.88
C THR A 127 -21.89 -4.92 3.80
N ASN A 128 -21.10 -5.33 2.80
CA ASN A 128 -20.66 -6.71 2.68
C ASN A 128 -19.52 -7.02 3.65
N ASP A 129 -19.59 -8.17 4.30
CA ASP A 129 -18.52 -8.65 5.17
C ASP A 129 -17.32 -9.22 4.38
N ILE A 130 -17.52 -9.57 3.12
CA ILE A 130 -16.47 -10.04 2.20
C ILE A 130 -16.20 -8.97 1.15
N LEU A 131 -14.95 -8.49 1.12
CA LEU A 131 -14.48 -7.49 0.17
C LEU A 131 -13.43 -8.09 -0.76
N ALA A 132 -13.69 -8.02 -2.06
CA ALA A 132 -12.77 -8.52 -3.08
C ALA A 132 -11.57 -7.58 -3.28
N SER A 133 -10.40 -8.16 -3.54
CA SER A 133 -9.26 -7.42 -4.09
C SER A 133 -9.54 -7.02 -5.55
N SER A 134 -8.67 -6.16 -6.12
CA SER A 134 -8.73 -5.86 -7.56
C SER A 134 -8.43 -7.11 -8.38
N GLN A 135 -9.44 -7.68 -9.05
CA GLN A 135 -9.32 -8.90 -9.82
C GLN A 135 -8.21 -8.77 -10.89
N ASN A 136 -8.28 -7.72 -11.71
CA ASN A 136 -7.30 -7.50 -12.79
C ASN A 136 -5.85 -7.43 -12.25
N LEU A 137 -5.63 -6.69 -11.15
CA LEU A 137 -4.29 -6.57 -10.57
C LEU A 137 -3.81 -7.90 -9.95
N SER A 138 -4.72 -8.65 -9.32
CA SER A 138 -4.40 -9.98 -8.77
C SER A 138 -4.04 -10.97 -9.87
N GLU A 139 -4.76 -10.96 -10.98
CA GLU A 139 -4.46 -11.80 -12.15
C GLU A 139 -3.11 -11.42 -12.79
N GLU A 140 -2.81 -10.11 -12.95
CA GLU A 140 -1.50 -9.64 -13.42
C GLU A 140 -0.36 -10.15 -12.52
N ILE A 141 -0.52 -10.08 -11.20
CA ILE A 141 0.48 -10.55 -10.23
C ILE A 141 0.66 -12.07 -10.33
N MET A 142 -0.42 -12.83 -10.41
CA MET A 142 -0.37 -14.30 -10.53
C MET A 142 0.30 -14.78 -11.82
N GLN A 143 0.26 -14.02 -12.90
CA GLN A 143 0.94 -14.35 -14.15
C GLN A 143 2.46 -14.13 -14.11
N ILE A 144 2.93 -13.30 -13.18
CA ILE A 144 4.35 -12.92 -13.06
C ILE A 144 5.06 -13.79 -11.99
N ALA A 145 4.31 -14.30 -11.01
CA ALA A 145 4.82 -15.10 -9.91
C ALA A 145 5.06 -16.55 -10.32
#